data_fa9566df6901f2fd9b4b4b8fb227baf8
#
_entry.id   fa9566df6901f2fd9b4b4b8fb227baf8
#
_cell.length_a   1.000
_cell.length_b   1.000
_cell.length_c   1.000
_cell.angle_alpha   90.00
_cell.angle_beta   90.00
_cell.angle_gamma   90.00
#
_symmetry.space_group_name_H-M   'P 1'
#
loop_
_entity.id
_entity.type
_entity.pdbx_description
1 polymer ?
#
loop_
_entity_poly.entity_id
_entity_poly.type
_entity_poly.pdbx_seq_one_letter_code
_entity_poly.pdbx_strand_id
1 'polypeptide(L)' 'MYDFDTVVDRRNTGSLKWDVAENELPMWVADMDFKTAPQIIDAISKRVSHGVFGYSIIPDEWNDAYISWWDR' A
#
# COMPACT_ATOMS: atom_id res chain seq x y z
N MET A 1 -5.57 11.39 9.17
CA MET A 1 -6.50 10.36 9.67
C MET A 1 -6.62 9.23 8.65
N TYR A 2 -6.71 8.03 9.12
CA TYR A 2 -6.85 6.86 8.27
C TYR A 2 -8.32 6.64 7.92
N ASP A 3 -8.58 6.27 6.67
CA ASP A 3 -9.93 5.99 6.20
C ASP A 3 -10.11 4.48 6.04
N PHE A 4 -10.80 3.87 6.98
CA PHE A 4 -11.15 2.45 6.95
C PHE A 4 -12.64 2.21 6.69
N ASP A 5 -13.41 3.27 6.49
CA ASP A 5 -14.86 3.18 6.32
C ASP A 5 -15.31 3.28 4.87
N THR A 6 -14.57 4.00 4.04
CA THR A 6 -14.90 4.15 2.63
C THR A 6 -14.73 2.81 1.91
N VAL A 7 -15.78 2.37 1.25
CA VAL A 7 -15.75 1.18 0.40
C VAL A 7 -14.96 1.51 -0.87
N VAL A 8 -13.89 0.76 -1.10
CA VAL A 8 -13.08 0.90 -2.30
C VAL A 8 -13.52 -0.15 -3.30
N ASP A 9 -14.00 0.28 -4.46
CA ASP A 9 -14.32 -0.64 -5.55
C ASP A 9 -13.03 -1.10 -6.23
N ARG A 10 -12.71 -2.37 -6.04
CA ARG A 10 -11.50 -2.98 -6.59
C ARG A 10 -11.77 -3.85 -7.82
N ARG A 11 -13.01 -3.91 -8.30
CA ARG A 11 -13.36 -4.65 -9.51
C ARG A 11 -12.74 -3.98 -10.72
N ASN A 12 -12.26 -4.77 -11.65
CA ASN A 12 -11.62 -4.29 -12.88
C ASN A 12 -10.35 -3.45 -12.65
N THR A 13 -9.68 -3.66 -11.52
CA THR A 13 -8.42 -2.97 -11.18
C THR A 13 -7.19 -3.87 -11.29
N GLY A 14 -7.35 -5.08 -11.81
CA GLY A 14 -6.27 -6.05 -11.87
C GLY A 14 -6.05 -6.81 -10.58
N SER A 15 -6.96 -6.71 -9.61
CA SER A 15 -6.87 -7.41 -8.34
C SER A 15 -7.18 -8.88 -8.51
N LEU A 16 -6.26 -9.76 -8.11
CA LEU A 16 -6.51 -11.20 -8.12
C LEU A 16 -7.69 -11.57 -7.20
N LYS A 17 -7.80 -10.90 -6.07
CA LYS A 17 -8.87 -11.14 -5.10
C LYS A 17 -10.25 -10.81 -5.69
N TRP A 18 -10.35 -9.73 -6.45
CA TRP A 18 -11.60 -9.22 -7.00
C TRP A 18 -11.86 -9.62 -8.46
N ASP A 19 -11.02 -10.48 -9.02
CA ASP A 19 -11.24 -11.07 -10.34
C ASP A 19 -12.21 -12.26 -10.20
N VAL A 20 -13.46 -11.94 -9.90
CA VAL A 20 -14.54 -12.88 -9.61
C VAL A 20 -15.82 -12.39 -10.29
N ALA A 21 -16.86 -13.24 -10.32
CA ALA A 21 -18.15 -12.86 -10.87
C ALA A 21 -18.82 -11.74 -10.03
N GLU A 22 -19.67 -10.94 -10.67
CA GLU A 22 -20.31 -9.78 -10.03
C GLU A 22 -21.07 -10.12 -8.75
N ASN A 23 -21.64 -11.31 -8.67
CA ASN A 23 -22.43 -11.77 -7.53
C ASN A 23 -21.61 -12.46 -6.45
N GLU A 24 -20.30 -12.53 -6.62
CA GLU A 24 -19.40 -13.14 -5.65
C GLU A 24 -18.77 -12.11 -4.74
N LEU A 25 -18.67 -12.44 -3.46
CA LEU A 25 -17.92 -11.66 -2.46
C LEU A 25 -16.67 -12.42 -2.07
N PRO A 26 -15.49 -11.98 -2.54
CA PRO A 26 -14.25 -12.70 -2.26
C PRO A 26 -13.81 -12.49 -0.80
N MET A 27 -13.47 -13.60 -0.14
CA MET A 27 -12.95 -13.58 1.23
C MET A 27 -11.81 -14.59 1.43
N TRP A 28 -11.19 -15.02 0.34
CA TRP A 28 -10.26 -16.14 0.35
C TRP A 28 -8.79 -15.75 0.54
N VAL A 29 -8.43 -14.55 0.18
CA VAL A 29 -7.06 -14.05 0.27
C VAL A 29 -6.97 -12.90 1.28
N ALA A 30 -5.83 -12.79 1.93
CA ALA A 30 -5.68 -11.95 3.12
C ALA A 30 -5.43 -10.46 2.84
N ASP A 31 -5.29 -10.05 1.58
CA ASP A 31 -5.09 -8.63 1.30
C ASP A 31 -6.34 -7.84 1.70
N MET A 32 -6.10 -6.68 2.30
CA MET A 32 -7.15 -5.83 2.84
C MET A 32 -7.70 -4.89 1.78
N ASP A 33 -8.97 -4.54 1.93
CA ASP A 33 -9.69 -3.68 0.99
C ASP A 33 -9.76 -2.22 1.46
N PHE A 34 -8.89 -1.84 2.36
CA PHE A 34 -8.77 -0.46 2.83
C PHE A 34 -7.62 0.25 2.11
N LYS A 35 -7.77 1.55 1.94
CA LYS A 35 -6.62 2.37 1.55
C LYS A 35 -5.56 2.34 2.64
N THR A 36 -4.31 2.28 2.24
CA THR A 36 -3.19 2.40 3.17
C THR A 36 -3.10 3.82 3.73
N ALA A 37 -2.26 4.02 4.74
CA ALA A 37 -2.08 5.33 5.38
C ALA A 37 -1.72 6.41 4.35
N PRO A 38 -2.30 7.61 4.45
CA PRO A 38 -2.00 8.71 3.52
C PRO A 38 -0.51 9.04 3.44
N GLN A 39 0.21 8.94 4.55
CA GLN A 39 1.65 9.20 4.61
C GLN A 39 2.45 8.23 3.72
N ILE A 40 2.03 6.98 3.64
CA ILE A 40 2.66 5.98 2.78
C ILE A 40 2.37 6.29 1.31
N ILE A 41 1.12 6.64 0.99
CA ILE A 41 0.73 7.04 -0.37
C ILE A 41 1.55 8.24 -0.82
N ASP A 42 1.69 9.25 0.04
CA ASP A 42 2.43 10.47 -0.27
C ASP A 42 3.91 10.18 -0.52
N ALA A 43 4.53 9.35 0.31
CA ALA A 43 5.94 8.99 0.18
C ALA A 43 6.22 8.26 -1.15
N ILE A 44 5.37 7.30 -1.49
CA ILE A 44 5.49 6.55 -2.75
C ILE A 44 5.22 7.47 -3.94
N SER A 45 4.22 8.34 -3.85
CA SER A 45 3.87 9.29 -4.91
C SER A 45 4.99 10.27 -5.21
N LYS A 46 5.69 10.76 -4.19
CA LYS A 46 6.88 11.61 -4.37
C LYS A 46 7.96 10.88 -5.15
N ARG A 47 8.20 9.63 -4.83
CA ARG A 47 9.21 8.83 -5.52
C ARG A 47 8.81 8.57 -6.97
N VAL A 48 7.56 8.26 -7.22
CA VAL A 48 7.04 8.07 -8.58
C VAL A 48 7.16 9.36 -9.40
N SER A 49 6.88 10.51 -8.79
CA SER A 49 6.98 11.82 -9.45
C SER A 49 8.41 12.16 -9.87
N HIS A 50 9.40 11.63 -9.18
CA HIS A 50 10.81 11.78 -9.56
C HIS A 50 11.07 11.16 -10.96
N GLY A 51 10.45 10.04 -11.26
CA GLY A 51 10.42 9.47 -12.62
C GLY A 51 11.64 8.67 -13.03
N VAL A 52 12.67 8.59 -12.20
CA VAL A 52 13.88 7.81 -12.52
C VAL A 52 14.02 6.69 -11.49
N PHE A 53 13.97 5.45 -11.96
CA PHE A 53 13.96 4.26 -11.12
C PHE A 53 15.27 3.47 -11.30
N GLY A 54 16.28 3.90 -10.58
CA GLY A 54 17.58 3.25 -10.59
C GLY A 54 17.88 2.56 -9.25
N TYR A 55 19.10 2.09 -9.13
CA TYR A 55 19.57 1.57 -7.85
C TYR A 55 19.68 2.71 -6.83
N SER A 56 19.32 2.41 -5.59
CA SER A 56 19.37 3.37 -4.50
C SER A 56 20.43 2.99 -3.49
N ILE A 57 20.95 3.98 -2.81
CA ILE A 57 21.74 3.74 -1.60
C ILE A 57 20.79 3.30 -0.47
N ILE A 58 21.35 2.68 0.55
CA ILE A 58 20.63 2.41 1.80
C ILE A 58 21.04 3.51 2.77
N PRO A 59 20.20 4.55 2.96
CA PRO A 59 20.55 5.65 3.84
C PRO A 59 20.44 5.25 5.32
N ASP A 60 21.02 6.06 6.21
CA ASP A 60 20.95 5.81 7.63
C ASP A 60 19.51 5.76 8.16
N GLU A 61 18.61 6.53 7.55
CA GLU A 61 17.18 6.51 7.91
C GLU A 61 16.55 5.12 7.79
N TRP A 62 17.07 4.26 6.93
CA TRP A 62 16.61 2.89 6.81
C TRP A 62 16.86 2.11 8.10
N ASN A 63 18.07 2.17 8.59
CA ASN A 63 18.44 1.51 9.84
C ASN A 63 17.72 2.14 11.04
N ASP A 64 17.63 3.46 11.07
CA ASP A 64 16.94 4.21 12.11
C ASP A 64 15.45 3.84 12.20
N ALA A 65 14.80 3.62 11.07
CA ALA A 65 13.42 3.19 11.04
C ALA A 65 13.22 1.81 11.69
N TYR A 66 14.09 0.86 11.40
CA TYR A 66 14.06 -0.46 12.04
C TYR A 66 14.33 -0.39 13.54
N ILE A 67 15.37 0.35 13.93
CA ILE A 67 15.72 0.52 15.33
C ILE A 67 14.57 1.15 16.11
N SER A 68 14.03 2.23 15.59
CA SER A 68 12.90 2.94 16.20
C SER A 68 11.66 2.02 16.35
N TRP A 69 11.39 1.21 15.35
CA TRP A 69 10.24 0.30 15.39
C TRP A 69 10.38 -0.72 16.51
N TRP A 70 11.56 -1.35 16.63
CA TRP A 70 11.77 -2.41 17.60
C TRP A 70 12.07 -1.91 19.01
N ASP A 71 12.34 -0.64 19.17
CA ASP A 71 12.62 0.01 20.45
C ASP A 71 11.35 0.60 21.12
N ARG A 72 10.22 0.22 20.66
CA ARG A 72 8.93 0.70 21.19
C ARG A 72 8.52 -0.02 22.47
#